data_71252ee99ce36da04331f256cc9f07fa
#
_entry.id   71252ee99ce36da04331f256cc9f07fa
#
_cell.length_a   1.000
_cell.length_b   1.000
_cell.length_c   1.000
_cell.angle_alpha   90.00
_cell.angle_beta   90.00
_cell.angle_gamma   90.00
#
_symmetry.space_group_name_H-M   'P 1'
#
loop_
_entity.id
_entity.type
_entity.pdbx_description
1 polymer ?
#
loop_
_entity_poly.entity_id
_entity_poly.type
_entity_poly.pdbx_seq_one_letter_code
_entity_poly.pdbx_strand_id
1 'polypeptide(L)'
;MKFIFLSGFAGSGKDTVADQIVSMGYVKYAFAQPIKENVSDLLSIPVEWCSDQEKKASYKTTNGMTLREYIIDVAERERKKDPEVWAKKTAQQIKYSTAKQIVFSDWRNLHELFCIQKTFPTAEIICVRIKRNGQHISPVPDLTEYSLLGFPFQYTIDNITGDYEYLEKQIKSIA
;
A
#
# COMPACT_ATOMS: atom_id res chain seq x y z
N MET A 1 18.36 -6.44 -4.59
CA MET A 1 17.08 -5.71 -4.80
C MET A 1 17.00 -4.60 -3.77
N LYS A 2 16.31 -3.50 -4.08
CA LYS A 2 16.05 -2.40 -3.15
C LYS A 2 14.54 -2.19 -3.01
N PHE A 3 14.04 -2.15 -1.80
CA PHE A 3 12.61 -2.00 -1.50
C PHE A 3 12.38 -0.77 -0.63
N ILE A 4 11.45 0.08 -1.03
CA ILE A 4 10.98 1.23 -0.25
C ILE A 4 9.54 0.95 0.20
N PHE A 5 9.31 0.98 1.51
CA PHE A 5 8.01 0.79 2.12
C PHE A 5 7.47 2.14 2.59
N LEU A 6 6.40 2.61 1.97
CA LEU A 6 5.75 3.86 2.34
C LEU A 6 4.56 3.61 3.28
N SER A 7 4.57 4.27 4.41
CA SER A 7 3.48 4.28 5.37
C SER A 7 3.04 5.71 5.71
N GLY A 8 1.81 5.89 6.10
CA GLY A 8 1.22 7.18 6.44
C GLY A 8 -0.30 7.10 6.47
N PHE A 9 -0.96 8.02 7.12
CA PHE A 9 -2.41 8.08 7.19
C PHE A 9 -3.05 8.30 5.82
N ALA A 10 -4.34 8.02 5.71
CA ALA A 10 -5.12 8.37 4.51
C ALA A 10 -4.94 9.85 4.18
N GLY A 11 -4.76 10.18 2.90
CA GLY A 11 -4.54 11.56 2.46
C GLY A 11 -3.15 12.14 2.73
N SER A 12 -2.19 11.39 3.30
CA SER A 12 -0.82 11.90 3.53
C SER A 12 -0.01 12.09 2.24
N GLY A 13 -0.50 11.60 1.09
CA GLY A 13 0.18 11.72 -0.21
C GLY A 13 1.16 10.59 -0.51
N LYS A 14 0.97 9.40 0.08
CA LYS A 14 1.78 8.21 -0.23
C LYS A 14 1.87 7.91 -1.72
N ASP A 15 0.74 8.02 -2.43
CA ASP A 15 0.71 7.76 -3.87
C ASP A 15 1.53 8.79 -4.65
N THR A 16 1.44 10.07 -4.29
CA THR A 16 2.26 11.14 -4.90
C THR A 16 3.76 10.85 -4.72
N VAL A 17 4.16 10.47 -3.49
CA VAL A 17 5.56 10.09 -3.19
C VAL A 17 5.96 8.84 -3.98
N ALA A 18 5.09 7.82 -4.02
CA ALA A 18 5.35 6.60 -4.78
C ALA A 18 5.54 6.88 -6.27
N ASP A 19 4.69 7.74 -6.86
CA ASP A 19 4.76 8.08 -8.29
C ASP A 19 6.04 8.85 -8.63
N GLN A 20 6.54 9.72 -7.74
CA GLN A 20 7.85 10.34 -7.90
C GLN A 20 8.99 9.32 -7.80
N ILE A 21 8.91 8.35 -6.89
CA ILE A 21 9.90 7.26 -6.79
C ILE A 21 9.87 6.40 -8.07
N VAL A 22 8.69 6.14 -8.63
CA VAL A 22 8.54 5.43 -9.92
C VAL A 22 9.25 6.18 -11.05
N SER A 23 9.19 7.52 -11.10
CA SER A 23 9.92 8.30 -12.09
C SER A 23 11.46 8.16 -12.02
N MET A 24 11.97 7.64 -10.89
CA MET A 24 13.40 7.32 -10.69
C MET A 24 13.75 5.85 -11.04
N GLY A 25 12.82 5.13 -11.68
CA GLY A 25 13.06 3.76 -12.16
C GLY A 25 12.59 2.65 -11.24
N TYR A 26 11.86 2.96 -10.18
CA TYR A 26 11.22 1.95 -9.33
C TYR A 26 9.92 1.44 -9.94
N VAL A 27 9.56 0.21 -9.60
CA VAL A 27 8.24 -0.37 -9.92
C VAL A 27 7.36 -0.30 -8.69
N LYS A 28 6.15 0.25 -8.85
CA LYS A 28 5.16 0.38 -7.77
C LYS A 28 4.41 -0.93 -7.56
N TYR A 29 4.37 -1.39 -6.32
CA TYR A 29 3.52 -2.49 -5.87
C TYR A 29 2.62 -2.03 -4.72
N ALA A 30 1.49 -2.74 -4.56
CA ALA A 30 0.57 -2.53 -3.45
C ALA A 30 0.10 -3.87 -2.90
N PHE A 31 0.07 -4.03 -1.58
CA PHE A 31 -0.44 -5.24 -0.91
C PHE A 31 -1.95 -5.41 -1.10
N ALA A 32 -2.67 -4.31 -1.37
CA ALA A 32 -4.08 -4.34 -1.72
C ALA A 32 -4.35 -4.84 -3.15
N GLN A 33 -3.37 -4.86 -4.04
CA GLN A 33 -3.59 -5.28 -5.44
C GLN A 33 -4.06 -6.74 -5.57
N PRO A 34 -3.43 -7.75 -4.93
CA PRO A 34 -3.93 -9.12 -4.98
C PRO A 34 -5.33 -9.30 -4.36
N ILE A 35 -5.73 -8.42 -3.43
CA ILE A 35 -7.10 -8.42 -2.87
C ILE A 35 -8.09 -7.99 -3.95
N LYS A 36 -7.79 -6.91 -4.67
CA LYS A 36 -8.62 -6.37 -5.75
C LYS A 36 -8.78 -7.38 -6.89
N GLU A 37 -7.69 -8.02 -7.29
CA GLU A 37 -7.68 -9.08 -8.31
C GLU A 37 -8.58 -10.25 -7.88
N ASN A 38 -8.43 -10.72 -6.64
CA ASN A 38 -9.26 -11.80 -6.10
C ASN A 38 -10.75 -11.42 -6.05
N VAL A 39 -11.09 -10.20 -5.65
CA VAL A 39 -12.48 -9.71 -5.63
C VAL A 39 -13.03 -9.55 -7.05
N SER A 40 -12.23 -9.03 -7.97
CA SER A 40 -12.57 -8.93 -9.39
C SER A 40 -12.97 -10.30 -9.97
N ASP A 41 -12.16 -11.32 -9.70
CA ASP A 41 -12.43 -12.71 -10.14
C ASP A 41 -13.70 -13.27 -9.49
N LEU A 42 -13.86 -13.10 -8.16
CA LEU A 42 -15.04 -13.61 -7.42
C LEU A 42 -16.36 -13.00 -7.88
N LEU A 43 -16.35 -11.72 -8.23
CA LEU A 43 -17.54 -10.99 -8.66
C LEU A 43 -17.69 -10.89 -10.18
N SER A 44 -16.69 -11.35 -10.96
CA SER A 44 -16.62 -11.21 -12.42
C SER A 44 -16.81 -9.75 -12.87
N ILE A 45 -16.13 -8.82 -12.22
CA ILE A 45 -16.14 -7.38 -12.51
C ILE A 45 -14.76 -6.89 -12.90
N PRO A 46 -14.62 -5.75 -13.62
CA PRO A 46 -13.33 -5.14 -13.91
C PRO A 46 -12.56 -4.80 -12.62
N VAL A 47 -11.26 -5.11 -12.55
CA VAL A 47 -10.42 -4.86 -11.38
C VAL A 47 -10.31 -3.37 -11.05
N GLU A 48 -10.43 -2.50 -12.05
CA GLU A 48 -10.43 -1.04 -11.93
C GLU A 48 -11.57 -0.54 -11.02
N TRP A 49 -12.72 -1.24 -10.99
CA TRP A 49 -13.83 -0.91 -10.09
C TRP A 49 -13.43 -1.01 -8.63
N CYS A 50 -12.52 -1.93 -8.29
CA CYS A 50 -11.99 -2.06 -6.94
C CYS A 50 -11.08 -0.89 -6.53
N SER A 51 -10.68 -0.02 -7.45
CA SER A 51 -9.93 1.21 -7.20
C SER A 51 -10.79 2.47 -7.29
N ASP A 52 -11.90 2.42 -8.03
CA ASP A 52 -12.82 3.52 -8.25
C ASP A 52 -13.67 3.81 -7.00
N GLN A 53 -13.68 5.07 -6.54
CA GLN A 53 -14.40 5.44 -5.30
C GLN A 53 -15.91 5.40 -5.47
N GLU A 54 -16.43 5.79 -6.64
CA GLU A 54 -17.85 5.75 -6.94
C GLU A 54 -18.35 4.31 -7.05
N LYS A 55 -17.65 3.47 -7.82
CA LYS A 55 -17.97 2.04 -7.94
C LYS A 55 -17.93 1.32 -6.60
N LYS A 56 -16.91 1.61 -5.77
CA LYS A 56 -16.83 1.03 -4.41
C LYS A 56 -18.00 1.41 -3.52
N ALA A 57 -18.61 2.56 -3.71
CA ALA A 57 -19.77 3.01 -2.93
C ALA A 57 -21.10 2.55 -3.52
N SER A 58 -21.24 2.59 -4.87
CA SER A 58 -22.51 2.38 -5.55
C SER A 58 -22.81 0.93 -5.93
N TYR A 59 -21.77 0.15 -6.31
CA TYR A 59 -21.97 -1.26 -6.68
C TYR A 59 -22.40 -2.09 -5.48
N LYS A 60 -23.45 -2.89 -5.66
CA LYS A 60 -23.94 -3.83 -4.65
C LYS A 60 -23.75 -5.25 -5.12
N THR A 61 -23.19 -6.07 -4.25
CA THR A 61 -23.08 -7.51 -4.43
C THR A 61 -24.43 -8.19 -4.23
N THR A 62 -24.55 -9.43 -4.59
CA THR A 62 -25.79 -10.22 -4.46
C THR A 62 -26.29 -10.35 -3.01
N ASN A 63 -25.40 -10.24 -2.02
CA ASN A 63 -25.73 -10.26 -0.59
C ASN A 63 -25.95 -8.84 -0.01
N GLY A 64 -26.05 -7.80 -0.85
CA GLY A 64 -26.38 -6.42 -0.48
C GLY A 64 -25.21 -5.58 0.04
N MET A 65 -23.99 -6.14 0.16
CA MET A 65 -22.80 -5.38 0.55
C MET A 65 -22.39 -4.43 -0.57
N THR A 66 -21.84 -3.26 -0.21
CA THR A 66 -21.12 -2.43 -1.17
C THR A 66 -19.82 -3.14 -1.61
N LEU A 67 -19.28 -2.76 -2.75
CA LEU A 67 -17.98 -3.30 -3.20
C LEU A 67 -16.87 -3.00 -2.19
N ARG A 68 -16.90 -1.84 -1.51
CA ARG A 68 -15.97 -1.50 -0.44
C ARG A 68 -16.05 -2.49 0.73
N GLU A 69 -17.26 -2.75 1.22
CA GLU A 69 -17.51 -3.69 2.32
C GLU A 69 -17.09 -5.11 1.94
N TYR A 70 -17.36 -5.52 0.72
CA TYR A 70 -16.99 -6.84 0.21
C TYR A 70 -15.47 -7.01 0.08
N ILE A 71 -14.73 -5.97 -0.41
CA ILE A 71 -13.26 -5.98 -0.45
C ILE A 71 -12.68 -6.15 0.96
N ILE A 72 -13.22 -5.44 1.95
CA ILE A 72 -12.78 -5.53 3.35
C ILE A 72 -13.08 -6.94 3.90
N ASP A 73 -14.28 -7.46 3.70
CA ASP A 73 -14.68 -8.81 4.16
C ASP A 73 -13.76 -9.90 3.59
N VAL A 74 -13.54 -9.89 2.28
CA VAL A 74 -12.63 -10.85 1.61
C VAL A 74 -11.21 -10.72 2.17
N ALA A 75 -10.72 -9.50 2.33
CA ALA A 75 -9.38 -9.26 2.85
C ALA A 75 -9.20 -9.82 4.27
N GLU A 76 -10.17 -9.57 5.15
CA GLU A 76 -10.12 -10.02 6.54
C GLU A 76 -10.35 -11.52 6.69
N ARG A 77 -11.29 -12.08 5.94
CA ARG A 77 -11.57 -13.52 5.96
C ARG A 77 -10.35 -14.34 5.57
N GLU A 78 -9.60 -13.92 4.55
CA GLU A 78 -8.39 -14.62 4.14
C GLU A 78 -7.24 -14.40 5.13
N ARG A 79 -7.10 -13.19 5.71
CA ARG A 79 -6.11 -12.92 6.78
C ARG A 79 -6.35 -13.74 8.04
N LYS A 80 -7.60 -14.07 8.37
CA LYS A 80 -7.91 -14.96 9.52
C LYS A 80 -7.37 -16.37 9.34
N LYS A 81 -7.26 -16.85 8.09
CA LYS A 81 -6.68 -18.15 7.76
C LYS A 81 -5.14 -18.08 7.70
N ASP A 82 -4.61 -17.04 7.06
CA ASP A 82 -3.18 -16.77 6.92
C ASP A 82 -2.94 -15.25 6.95
N PRO A 83 -2.39 -14.70 8.07
CA PRO A 83 -2.12 -13.25 8.18
C PRO A 83 -1.21 -12.69 7.10
N GLU A 84 -0.38 -13.53 6.48
CA GLU A 84 0.57 -13.14 5.43
C GLU A 84 0.05 -13.38 4.01
N VAL A 85 -1.19 -13.84 3.82
CA VAL A 85 -1.71 -14.29 2.51
C VAL A 85 -1.49 -13.28 1.39
N TRP A 86 -1.80 -12.01 1.63
CA TRP A 86 -1.68 -10.95 0.62
C TRP A 86 -0.22 -10.57 0.36
N ALA A 87 0.58 -10.52 1.41
CA ALA A 87 2.02 -10.30 1.29
C ALA A 87 2.72 -11.43 0.51
N LYS A 88 2.33 -12.69 0.74
CA LYS A 88 2.83 -13.85 -0.01
C LYS A 88 2.46 -13.77 -1.50
N LYS A 89 1.22 -13.38 -1.83
CA LYS A 89 0.80 -13.17 -3.21
C LYS A 89 1.60 -12.05 -3.89
N THR A 90 1.77 -10.92 -3.21
CA THR A 90 2.61 -9.81 -3.71
C THR A 90 4.07 -10.24 -3.89
N ALA A 91 4.64 -10.95 -2.91
CA ALA A 91 6.01 -11.47 -3.01
C ALA A 91 6.18 -12.44 -4.18
N GLN A 92 5.17 -13.25 -4.47
CA GLN A 92 5.17 -14.15 -5.62
C GLN A 92 5.16 -13.38 -6.95
N GLN A 93 4.33 -12.35 -7.09
CA GLN A 93 4.33 -11.47 -8.26
C GLN A 93 5.71 -10.83 -8.48
N ILE A 94 6.35 -10.37 -7.41
CA ILE A 94 7.70 -9.78 -7.46
C ILE A 94 8.74 -10.81 -7.92
N LYS A 95 8.66 -12.06 -7.49
CA LYS A 95 9.58 -13.13 -7.94
C LYS A 95 9.55 -13.37 -9.44
N TYR A 96 8.39 -13.19 -10.07
CA TYR A 96 8.24 -13.33 -11.53
C TYR A 96 8.55 -12.03 -12.28
N SER A 97 8.79 -10.93 -11.57
CA SER A 97 9.16 -9.65 -12.14
C SER A 97 10.68 -9.55 -12.36
N THR A 98 11.07 -8.77 -13.35
CA THR A 98 12.48 -8.38 -13.58
C THR A 98 12.90 -7.17 -12.76
N ALA A 99 11.97 -6.53 -12.04
CA ALA A 99 12.22 -5.34 -11.26
C ALA A 99 13.26 -5.59 -10.15
N LYS A 100 14.21 -4.67 -10.03
CA LYS A 100 15.25 -4.69 -8.98
C LYS A 100 15.01 -3.64 -7.90
N GLN A 101 14.22 -2.62 -8.22
CA GLN A 101 13.88 -1.50 -7.36
C GLN A 101 12.35 -1.41 -7.27
N ILE A 102 11.81 -1.49 -6.06
CA ILE A 102 10.37 -1.59 -5.82
C ILE A 102 9.97 -0.61 -4.74
N VAL A 103 8.83 0.07 -4.93
CA VAL A 103 8.17 0.88 -3.92
C VAL A 103 6.80 0.29 -3.59
N PHE A 104 6.54 0.06 -2.29
CA PHE A 104 5.23 -0.31 -1.77
C PHE A 104 4.52 0.96 -1.29
N SER A 105 3.37 1.27 -1.90
CA SER A 105 2.65 2.53 -1.65
C SER A 105 1.60 2.45 -0.53
N ASP A 106 1.29 1.26 -0.04
CA ASP A 106 0.18 1.02 0.89
C ASP A 106 0.54 0.16 2.10
N TRP A 107 1.81 0.14 2.49
CA TRP A 107 2.26 -0.64 3.64
C TRP A 107 1.57 -0.21 4.93
N ARG A 108 0.95 -1.19 5.62
CA ARG A 108 0.16 -0.96 6.83
C ARG A 108 0.43 -1.97 7.95
N ASN A 109 0.99 -3.16 7.65
CA ASN A 109 1.15 -4.24 8.62
C ASN A 109 2.58 -4.76 8.69
N LEU A 110 3.04 -5.10 9.90
CA LEU A 110 4.37 -5.70 10.09
C LEU A 110 4.51 -7.05 9.38
N HIS A 111 3.43 -7.83 9.28
CA HIS A 111 3.44 -9.10 8.54
C HIS A 111 3.83 -8.94 7.07
N GLU A 112 3.45 -7.81 6.45
CA GLU A 112 3.81 -7.49 5.07
C GLU A 112 5.33 -7.31 4.94
N LEU A 113 5.93 -6.53 5.84
CA LEU A 113 7.37 -6.31 5.89
C LEU A 113 8.13 -7.63 6.12
N PHE A 114 7.75 -8.38 7.15
CA PHE A 114 8.44 -9.63 7.51
C PHE A 114 8.32 -10.69 6.41
N CYS A 115 7.19 -10.79 5.75
CA CYS A 115 7.00 -11.69 4.61
C CYS A 115 7.96 -11.34 3.46
N ILE A 116 8.10 -10.05 3.12
CA ILE A 116 9.04 -9.59 2.08
C ILE A 116 10.49 -9.81 2.51
N GLN A 117 10.87 -9.49 3.74
CA GLN A 117 12.22 -9.75 4.27
C GLN A 117 12.60 -11.23 4.19
N LYS A 118 11.69 -12.11 4.62
CA LYS A 118 11.89 -13.57 4.57
C LYS A 118 12.01 -14.08 3.13
N THR A 119 11.25 -13.49 2.20
CA THR A 119 11.24 -13.91 0.79
C THR A 119 12.46 -13.41 0.02
N PHE A 120 13.00 -12.25 0.39
CA PHE A 120 14.12 -11.58 -0.24
C PHE A 120 15.18 -11.17 0.79
N PRO A 121 15.89 -12.14 1.40
CA PRO A 121 16.74 -11.89 2.57
C PRO A 121 17.97 -11.00 2.28
N THR A 122 18.36 -10.86 1.02
CA THR A 122 19.49 -10.02 0.59
C THR A 122 19.07 -8.64 0.07
N ALA A 123 17.77 -8.31 0.15
CA ALA A 123 17.28 -7.04 -0.31
C ALA A 123 17.57 -5.93 0.71
N GLU A 124 17.98 -4.78 0.21
CA GLU A 124 17.99 -3.54 0.98
C GLU A 124 16.56 -3.09 1.21
N ILE A 125 16.17 -2.81 2.45
CA ILE A 125 14.83 -2.37 2.81
C ILE A 125 14.90 -1.02 3.50
N ILE A 126 14.12 -0.07 2.99
CA ILE A 126 13.98 1.28 3.52
C ILE A 126 12.51 1.50 3.90
N CYS A 127 12.26 1.83 5.17
CA CYS A 127 10.92 2.11 5.68
C CYS A 127 10.75 3.61 5.89
N VAL A 128 9.75 4.20 5.24
CA VAL A 128 9.52 5.65 5.18
C VAL A 128 8.15 6.01 5.70
N ARG A 129 8.08 6.97 6.63
CA ARG A 129 6.83 7.56 7.08
C ARG A 129 6.52 8.82 6.31
N ILE A 130 5.33 8.89 5.70
CA ILE A 130 4.84 10.09 5.04
C ILE A 130 3.92 10.82 6.00
N LYS A 131 4.22 12.10 6.25
CA LYS A 131 3.40 13.02 7.05
C LYS A 131 2.91 14.16 6.15
N ARG A 132 1.75 14.70 6.45
CA ARG A 132 1.22 15.89 5.80
C ARG A 132 0.74 16.86 6.86
N ASN A 133 1.20 18.11 6.80
CA ASN A 133 0.74 19.14 7.71
C ASN A 133 -0.73 19.47 7.45
N GLY A 134 -1.51 19.65 8.53
CA GLY A 134 -2.95 19.92 8.43
C GLY A 134 -3.79 18.71 8.03
N GLN A 135 -3.24 17.50 8.10
CA GLN A 135 -4.01 16.30 7.81
C GLN A 135 -5.11 16.10 8.84
N HIS A 136 -6.37 16.12 8.38
CA HIS A 136 -7.50 15.68 9.19
C HIS A 136 -7.43 14.16 9.35
N ILE A 137 -7.27 13.70 10.59
CA ILE A 137 -7.48 12.30 10.93
C ILE A 137 -8.97 12.02 10.72
N SER A 138 -9.28 11.01 9.92
CA SER A 138 -10.69 10.60 9.72
C SER A 138 -11.37 10.35 11.06
N PRO A 139 -12.60 10.84 11.27
CA PRO A 139 -13.36 10.56 12.49
C PRO A 139 -13.69 9.06 12.66
N VAL A 140 -13.59 8.28 11.59
CA VAL A 140 -13.65 6.81 11.62
C VAL A 140 -12.31 6.29 11.08
N PRO A 141 -11.31 6.16 11.95
CA PRO A 141 -9.99 5.71 11.50
C PRO A 141 -10.03 4.23 11.12
N ASP A 142 -9.45 3.91 9.97
CA ASP A 142 -9.07 2.53 9.66
C ASP A 142 -8.01 2.09 10.68
N LEU A 143 -8.34 1.11 11.51
CA LEU A 143 -7.44 0.60 12.56
C LEU A 143 -6.09 0.16 12.00
N THR A 144 -6.03 -0.26 10.72
CA THR A 144 -4.77 -0.63 10.07
C THR A 144 -3.82 0.56 9.88
N GLU A 145 -4.30 1.79 9.88
CA GLU A 145 -3.46 2.99 9.79
C GLU A 145 -2.63 3.23 11.06
N TYR A 146 -3.04 2.64 12.18
CA TYR A 146 -2.37 2.73 13.48
C TYR A 146 -1.46 1.54 13.79
N SER A 147 -1.50 0.48 12.98
CA SER A 147 -0.74 -0.75 13.23
C SER A 147 0.78 -0.57 13.21
N LEU A 148 1.27 0.53 12.63
CA LEU A 148 2.68 0.90 12.58
C LEU A 148 3.02 2.09 13.50
N LEU A 149 2.15 2.44 14.47
CA LEU A 149 2.50 3.41 15.50
C LEU A 149 3.65 2.86 16.37
N GLY A 150 4.68 3.69 16.53
CA GLY A 150 5.88 3.27 17.28
C GLY A 150 6.90 2.47 16.46
N PHE A 151 6.61 2.16 15.18
CA PHE A 151 7.62 1.55 14.31
C PHE A 151 8.79 2.52 14.07
N PRO A 152 10.06 2.07 14.17
CA PRO A 152 11.24 2.90 13.99
C PRO A 152 11.52 3.10 12.49
N PHE A 153 10.83 4.06 11.86
CA PHE A 153 11.07 4.41 10.46
C PHE A 153 12.46 5.00 10.28
N GLN A 154 13.19 4.57 9.23
CA GLN A 154 14.50 5.13 8.90
C GLN A 154 14.40 6.58 8.41
N TYR A 155 13.31 6.90 7.70
CA TYR A 155 13.07 8.24 7.16
C TYR A 155 11.64 8.68 7.40
N THR A 156 11.49 9.99 7.56
CA THR A 156 10.18 10.66 7.52
C THR A 156 10.21 11.70 6.41
N ILE A 157 9.22 11.68 5.53
CA ILE A 157 9.00 12.68 4.50
C ILE A 157 7.84 13.57 4.94
N ASP A 158 8.10 14.88 5.00
CA ASP A 158 7.08 15.89 5.23
C ASP A 158 6.53 16.37 3.88
N ASN A 159 5.34 15.88 3.53
CA ASN A 159 4.63 16.27 2.31
C ASN A 159 3.89 17.59 2.56
N ILE A 160 4.56 18.70 2.25
CA ILE A 160 3.99 20.05 2.33
C ILE A 160 3.21 20.34 1.05
N THR A 161 1.93 20.69 1.20
CA THR A 161 1.06 20.98 0.05
C THR A 161 1.64 22.14 -0.78
N GLY A 162 1.89 21.89 -2.07
CA GLY A 162 2.39 22.90 -3.03
C GLY A 162 3.92 23.02 -3.08
N ASP A 163 4.66 22.39 -2.18
CA ASP A 163 6.14 22.42 -2.20
C ASP A 163 6.71 21.13 -2.81
N TYR A 164 6.60 21.02 -4.11
CA TYR A 164 7.06 19.85 -4.86
C TYR A 164 8.60 19.76 -4.92
N GLU A 165 9.31 20.87 -4.91
CA GLU A 165 10.77 20.91 -4.95
C GLU A 165 11.36 20.34 -3.64
N TYR A 166 10.81 20.76 -2.49
CA TYR A 166 11.21 20.22 -1.20
C TYR A 166 10.90 18.73 -1.08
N LEU A 167 9.74 18.30 -1.58
CA LEU A 167 9.36 16.88 -1.60
C LEU A 167 10.34 16.07 -2.45
N GLU A 168 10.66 16.52 -3.65
CA GLU A 168 11.62 15.86 -4.56
C GLU A 168 13.00 15.71 -3.93
N LYS A 169 13.49 16.76 -3.24
CA LYS A 169 14.78 16.73 -2.55
C LYS A 169 14.80 15.67 -1.44
N GLN A 170 13.74 15.54 -0.65
CA GLN A 170 13.64 14.51 0.37
C GLN A 170 13.63 13.11 -0.25
N ILE A 171 12.89 12.90 -1.34
CA ILE A 171 12.80 11.61 -2.03
C ILE A 171 14.15 11.21 -2.60
N LYS A 172 14.88 12.13 -3.25
CA LYS A 172 16.23 11.86 -3.79
C LYS A 172 17.24 11.44 -2.72
N SER A 173 17.00 11.75 -1.46
CA SER A 173 17.93 11.33 -0.38
C SER A 173 17.71 9.88 0.06
N ILE A 174 16.63 9.23 -0.36
CA ILE A 174 16.27 7.85 0.04
C ILE A 174 16.18 6.87 -1.15
N ALA A 175 15.92 7.36 -2.36
CA ALA A 175 15.81 6.56 -3.59
C ALA A 175 17.19 6.45 -4.27
#